data_4d288c7936ee2b0a6ef1f05fff70af66
#
_entry.id   4d288c7936ee2b0a6ef1f05fff70af66
#
_cell.length_a   1.000
_cell.length_b   1.000
_cell.length_c   1.000
_cell.angle_alpha   90.00
_cell.angle_beta   90.00
_cell.angle_gamma   90.00
#
_symmetry.space_group_name_H-M   'P 1'
#
loop_
_entity.id
_entity.type
_entity.pdbx_description
1 polymer ?
#
loop_
_entity_poly.entity_id
_entity_poly.type
_entity_poly.pdbx_seq_one_letter_code
_entity_poly.pdbx_strand_id
1 'polypeptide(L)'
;MKTFEKLEVWREGKVLAVEVYRSFRACRDFSFRDQIHRAALSVPANIAEGVERNSAAEFKNFLGVAKGSAGELRTFLSIAGELDYLPKDQEGKLVESCIRLSKRIHALILSLENRYALKEKLFDSILKTQDHLNLNLNLNAELWVCRGKLGE
;
A
#
# COMPACT_ATOMS: atom_id res chain seq x y z
N MET A 1 8.34 15.65 -8.40
CA MET A 1 7.30 15.27 -7.43
C MET A 1 6.79 13.86 -7.77
N LYS A 2 6.87 12.93 -6.83
CA LYS A 2 6.20 11.62 -6.97
C LYS A 2 4.75 11.87 -6.66
N THR A 3 3.86 11.75 -7.62
CA THR A 3 2.43 11.94 -7.39
C THR A 3 1.80 10.56 -7.25
N PHE A 4 1.06 10.33 -6.18
CA PHE A 4 0.38 9.05 -5.91
C PHE A 4 -0.63 8.70 -7.00
N GLU A 5 -1.14 9.69 -7.74
CA GLU A 5 -2.08 9.51 -8.84
C GLU A 5 -1.51 8.66 -9.99
N LYS A 6 -0.19 8.53 -10.09
CA LYS A 6 0.49 7.68 -11.07
C LYS A 6 0.53 6.22 -10.67
N LEU A 7 0.28 5.90 -9.39
CA LEU A 7 0.29 4.52 -8.91
C LEU A 7 -0.99 3.80 -9.31
N GLU A 8 -0.83 2.66 -9.99
CA GLU A 8 -1.97 1.84 -10.41
C GLU A 8 -2.78 1.32 -9.22
N VAL A 9 -2.10 0.90 -8.13
CA VAL A 9 -2.78 0.44 -6.90
C VAL A 9 -3.64 1.55 -6.26
N TRP A 10 -3.24 2.81 -6.37
CA TRP A 10 -4.05 3.93 -5.92
C TRP A 10 -5.27 4.12 -6.81
N ARG A 11 -5.09 4.08 -8.13
CA ARG A 11 -6.20 4.23 -9.10
C ARG A 11 -7.23 3.13 -8.93
N GLU A 12 -6.80 1.88 -8.80
CA GLU A 12 -7.69 0.74 -8.54
C GLU A 12 -8.41 0.88 -7.21
N GLY A 13 -7.70 1.27 -6.14
CA GLY A 13 -8.31 1.52 -4.84
C GLY A 13 -9.37 2.61 -4.87
N LYS A 14 -9.12 3.70 -5.62
CA LYS A 14 -10.09 4.77 -5.85
C LYS A 14 -11.33 4.28 -6.60
N VAL A 15 -11.14 3.52 -7.68
CA VAL A 15 -12.26 2.96 -8.46
C VAL A 15 -13.09 2.05 -7.58
N LEU A 16 -12.46 1.12 -6.85
CA LEU A 16 -13.13 0.21 -5.93
C LEU A 16 -13.93 0.96 -4.86
N ALA A 17 -13.37 2.02 -4.26
CA ALA A 17 -14.09 2.82 -3.27
C ALA A 17 -15.34 3.48 -3.88
N VAL A 18 -15.24 4.04 -5.07
CA VAL A 18 -16.40 4.64 -5.79
C VAL A 18 -17.48 3.59 -6.09
N GLU A 19 -17.09 2.39 -6.51
CA GLU A 19 -18.03 1.29 -6.77
C GLU A 19 -18.74 0.85 -5.49
N VAL A 20 -18.03 0.73 -4.37
CA VAL A 20 -18.63 0.42 -3.06
C VAL A 20 -19.63 1.50 -2.67
N TYR A 21 -19.28 2.78 -2.78
CA TYR A 21 -20.22 3.87 -2.47
C TYR A 21 -21.49 3.82 -3.30
N ARG A 22 -21.38 3.52 -4.60
CA ARG A 22 -22.53 3.37 -5.49
C ARG A 22 -23.40 2.19 -5.13
N SER A 23 -22.78 1.05 -4.81
CA SER A 23 -23.45 -0.20 -4.45
C SER A 23 -24.25 -0.09 -3.17
N PHE A 24 -23.77 0.66 -2.19
CA PHE A 24 -24.41 0.81 -0.88
C PHE A 24 -25.24 2.11 -0.75
N ARG A 25 -25.46 2.85 -1.83
CA ARG A 25 -26.20 4.12 -1.81
C ARG A 25 -27.63 3.97 -1.23
N ALA A 26 -28.30 2.88 -1.52
CA ALA A 26 -29.66 2.58 -1.07
C ALA A 26 -29.70 1.77 0.25
N CYS A 27 -28.57 1.37 0.82
CA CYS A 27 -28.53 0.61 2.04
C CYS A 27 -29.06 1.45 3.23
N ARG A 28 -30.08 0.93 3.92
CA ARG A 28 -30.73 1.61 5.03
C ARG A 28 -30.12 1.26 6.39
N ASP A 29 -29.27 0.25 6.46
CA ASP A 29 -28.40 0.01 7.61
C ASP A 29 -27.26 1.03 7.59
N PHE A 30 -27.50 2.19 8.18
CA PHE A 30 -26.56 3.29 8.18
C PHE A 30 -25.25 2.95 8.90
N SER A 31 -25.33 2.17 9.97
CA SER A 31 -24.14 1.74 10.73
C SER A 31 -23.22 0.87 9.87
N PHE A 32 -23.78 -0.15 9.23
CA PHE A 32 -23.05 -1.02 8.31
C PHE A 32 -22.49 -0.25 7.11
N ARG A 33 -23.33 0.59 6.49
CA ARG A 33 -22.95 1.42 5.36
C ARG A 33 -21.77 2.32 5.69
N ASP A 34 -21.77 2.96 6.86
CA ASP A 34 -20.67 3.85 7.26
C ASP A 34 -19.37 3.08 7.50
N GLN A 35 -19.43 1.87 8.04
CA GLN A 35 -18.25 1.02 8.23
C GLN A 35 -17.64 0.58 6.88
N ILE A 36 -18.46 0.07 5.96
CA ILE A 36 -17.96 -0.39 4.67
C ILE A 36 -17.41 0.77 3.81
N HIS A 37 -18.04 1.95 3.88
CA HIS A 37 -17.53 3.17 3.22
C HIS A 37 -16.18 3.59 3.80
N ARG A 38 -16.02 3.54 5.12
CA ARG A 38 -14.76 3.87 5.80
C ARG A 38 -13.65 2.92 5.38
N ALA A 39 -13.92 1.61 5.39
CA ALA A 39 -12.97 0.61 4.93
C ALA A 39 -12.56 0.84 3.47
N ALA A 40 -13.53 1.13 2.59
CA ALA A 40 -13.28 1.39 1.18
C ALA A 40 -12.41 2.63 0.92
N LEU A 41 -12.68 3.75 1.61
CA LEU A 41 -11.89 4.99 1.49
C LEU A 41 -10.49 4.84 2.08
N SER A 42 -10.34 4.04 3.13
CA SER A 42 -9.06 3.84 3.82
C SER A 42 -7.99 3.26 2.91
N VAL A 43 -8.36 2.45 1.91
CA VAL A 43 -7.39 1.84 0.99
C VAL A 43 -6.64 2.89 0.18
N PRO A 44 -7.28 3.71 -0.68
CA PRO A 44 -6.57 4.71 -1.48
C PRO A 44 -5.99 5.84 -0.61
N ALA A 45 -6.61 6.18 0.52
CA ALA A 45 -6.12 7.22 1.42
C ALA A 45 -4.75 6.84 2.02
N ASN A 46 -4.59 5.62 2.51
CA ASN A 46 -3.31 5.16 3.06
C ASN A 46 -2.23 5.02 1.99
N ILE A 47 -2.58 4.61 0.76
CA ILE A 47 -1.61 4.59 -0.35
C ILE A 47 -1.10 6.01 -0.63
N ALA A 48 -2.00 6.99 -0.72
CA ALA A 48 -1.65 8.38 -0.97
C ALA A 48 -0.79 8.94 0.17
N GLU A 49 -1.23 8.77 1.42
CA GLU A 49 -0.47 9.24 2.58
C GLU A 49 0.94 8.66 2.62
N GLY A 50 1.07 7.36 2.37
CA GLY A 50 2.38 6.72 2.35
C GLY A 50 3.33 7.28 1.29
N VAL A 51 2.82 7.70 0.12
CA VAL A 51 3.64 8.34 -0.93
C VAL A 51 4.11 9.73 -0.52
N GLU A 52 3.28 10.48 0.20
CA GLU A 52 3.60 11.83 0.68
C GLU A 52 4.57 11.81 1.88
N ARG A 53 4.79 10.63 2.50
CA ARG A 53 5.80 10.48 3.55
C ARG A 53 7.22 10.51 2.97
N ASN A 54 8.17 10.97 3.78
CA ASN A 54 9.53 11.22 3.33
C ASN A 54 10.42 9.97 3.30
N SER A 55 9.96 8.87 3.89
CA SER A 55 10.74 7.62 3.93
C SER A 55 10.00 6.47 3.27
N ALA A 56 10.77 5.58 2.69
CA ALA A 56 10.19 4.39 2.07
C ALA A 56 9.81 3.31 3.11
N ALA A 57 10.36 3.36 4.32
CA ALA A 57 9.90 2.53 5.43
C ALA A 57 8.47 2.92 5.82
N GLU A 58 8.18 4.22 5.94
CA GLU A 58 6.82 4.72 6.17
C GLU A 58 5.89 4.34 5.01
N PHE A 59 6.32 4.53 3.76
CA PHE A 59 5.51 4.13 2.61
C PHE A 59 5.13 2.64 2.68
N LYS A 60 6.07 1.76 3.02
CA LYS A 60 5.81 0.33 3.22
C LYS A 60 4.78 0.09 4.33
N ASN A 61 4.91 0.80 5.46
CA ASN A 61 3.96 0.69 6.57
C ASN A 61 2.54 1.10 6.16
N PHE A 62 2.38 2.21 5.45
CA PHE A 62 1.08 2.66 4.95
C PHE A 62 0.49 1.72 3.89
N LEU A 63 1.31 1.11 3.03
CA LEU A 63 0.87 0.03 2.14
C LEU A 63 0.36 -1.19 2.93
N GLY A 64 0.99 -1.52 4.07
CA GLY A 64 0.52 -2.55 4.98
C GLY A 64 -0.87 -2.23 5.55
N VAL A 65 -1.09 -0.98 5.98
CA VAL A 65 -2.41 -0.51 6.44
C VAL A 65 -3.45 -0.55 5.33
N ALA A 66 -3.10 -0.09 4.11
CA ALA A 66 -3.98 -0.15 2.95
C ALA A 66 -4.38 -1.59 2.60
N LYS A 67 -3.44 -2.54 2.69
CA LYS A 67 -3.70 -3.98 2.49
C LYS A 67 -4.65 -4.52 3.57
N GLY A 68 -4.46 -4.13 4.83
CA GLY A 68 -5.36 -4.46 5.94
C GLY A 68 -6.78 -3.96 5.69
N SER A 69 -6.92 -2.69 5.26
CA SER A 69 -8.21 -2.08 4.91
C SER A 69 -8.91 -2.79 3.74
N ALA A 70 -8.16 -3.28 2.76
CA ALA A 70 -8.73 -4.11 1.69
C ALA A 70 -9.24 -5.47 2.20
N GLY A 71 -8.59 -6.04 3.21
CA GLY A 71 -9.04 -7.24 3.91
C GLY A 71 -10.34 -7.00 4.70
N GLU A 72 -10.40 -5.89 5.42
CA GLU A 72 -11.60 -5.45 6.15
C GLU A 72 -12.78 -5.22 5.20
N LEU A 73 -12.56 -4.47 4.11
CA LEU A 73 -13.57 -4.24 3.08
C LEU A 73 -14.10 -5.55 2.50
N ARG A 74 -13.22 -6.52 2.20
CA ARG A 74 -13.62 -7.84 1.71
C ARG A 74 -14.53 -8.57 2.70
N THR A 75 -14.23 -8.44 3.99
CA THR A 75 -15.06 -9.04 5.05
C THR A 75 -16.46 -8.42 5.06
N PHE A 76 -16.55 -7.09 5.01
CA PHE A 76 -17.85 -6.41 4.94
C PHE A 76 -18.64 -6.76 3.67
N LEU A 77 -17.97 -6.89 2.51
CA LEU A 77 -18.64 -7.30 1.27
C LEU A 77 -19.23 -8.70 1.38
N SER A 78 -18.51 -9.65 1.98
CA SER A 78 -19.02 -11.00 2.21
C SER A 78 -20.22 -11.01 3.16
N ILE A 79 -20.16 -10.25 4.25
CA ILE A 79 -21.30 -10.09 5.18
C ILE A 79 -22.50 -9.46 4.46
N ALA A 80 -22.27 -8.43 3.62
CA ALA A 80 -23.32 -7.78 2.85
C ALA A 80 -24.05 -8.74 1.89
N GLY A 81 -23.31 -9.69 1.30
CA GLY A 81 -23.88 -10.74 0.47
C GLY A 81 -24.74 -11.72 1.23
N GLU A 82 -24.38 -12.05 2.48
CA GLU A 82 -25.17 -12.94 3.36
C GLU A 82 -26.41 -12.24 3.94
N LEU A 83 -26.34 -10.91 4.09
CA LEU A 83 -27.46 -10.08 4.54
C LEU A 83 -28.37 -9.59 3.38
N ASP A 84 -28.13 -10.06 2.15
CA ASP A 84 -28.84 -9.63 0.94
C ASP A 84 -28.81 -8.11 0.68
N TYR A 85 -27.77 -7.42 1.19
CA TYR A 85 -27.54 -5.99 0.89
C TYR A 85 -26.99 -5.77 -0.51
N LEU A 86 -26.42 -6.81 -1.12
CA LEU A 86 -25.90 -6.82 -2.50
C LEU A 86 -26.36 -8.08 -3.25
N PRO A 87 -26.63 -7.96 -4.56
CA PRO A 87 -26.77 -9.12 -5.43
C PRO A 87 -25.47 -9.94 -5.46
N LYS A 88 -25.58 -11.28 -5.47
CA LYS A 88 -24.44 -12.20 -5.41
C LYS A 88 -23.38 -11.98 -6.51
N ASP A 89 -23.82 -11.64 -7.72
CA ASP A 89 -22.90 -11.32 -8.82
C ASP A 89 -22.11 -10.03 -8.58
N GLN A 90 -22.73 -9.05 -7.95
CA GLN A 90 -22.09 -7.79 -7.59
C GLN A 90 -21.12 -7.96 -6.41
N GLU A 91 -21.55 -8.72 -5.39
CA GLU A 91 -20.67 -9.12 -4.28
C GLU A 91 -19.39 -9.78 -4.82
N GLY A 92 -19.54 -10.81 -5.68
CA GLY A 92 -18.42 -11.56 -6.24
C GLY A 92 -17.43 -10.65 -6.98
N LYS A 93 -17.91 -9.72 -7.81
CA LYS A 93 -17.05 -8.77 -8.54
C LYS A 93 -16.27 -7.85 -7.61
N LEU A 94 -16.90 -7.32 -6.57
CA LEU A 94 -16.25 -6.43 -5.61
C LEU A 94 -15.22 -7.18 -4.75
N VAL A 95 -15.56 -8.39 -4.29
CA VAL A 95 -14.64 -9.27 -3.54
C VAL A 95 -13.41 -9.62 -4.39
N GLU A 96 -13.60 -9.99 -5.66
CA GLU A 96 -12.50 -10.27 -6.58
C GLU A 96 -11.60 -9.04 -6.78
N SER A 97 -12.19 -7.85 -6.91
CA SER A 97 -11.45 -6.59 -7.03
C SER A 97 -10.62 -6.30 -5.76
N CYS A 98 -11.16 -6.56 -4.56
CA CYS A 98 -10.41 -6.46 -3.31
C CYS A 98 -9.22 -7.43 -3.26
N ILE A 99 -9.43 -8.68 -3.67
CA ILE A 99 -8.38 -9.70 -3.69
C ILE A 99 -7.26 -9.30 -4.65
N ARG A 100 -7.61 -8.88 -5.87
CA ARG A 100 -6.65 -8.44 -6.89
C ARG A 100 -5.84 -7.24 -6.38
N LEU A 101 -6.50 -6.22 -5.84
CA LEU A 101 -5.86 -5.04 -5.29
C LEU A 101 -4.92 -5.40 -4.13
N SER A 102 -5.37 -6.23 -3.20
CA SER A 102 -4.55 -6.69 -2.06
C SER A 102 -3.28 -7.43 -2.52
N LYS A 103 -3.38 -8.29 -3.54
CA LYS A 103 -2.22 -8.98 -4.15
C LYS A 103 -1.24 -7.97 -4.77
N ARG A 104 -1.73 -6.96 -5.48
CA ARG A 104 -0.89 -5.93 -6.11
C ARG A 104 -0.20 -5.03 -5.08
N ILE A 105 -0.90 -4.64 -4.01
CA ILE A 105 -0.30 -3.91 -2.89
C ILE A 105 0.82 -4.75 -2.26
N HIS A 106 0.58 -6.04 -2.04
CA HIS A 106 1.60 -6.94 -1.49
C HIS A 106 2.82 -7.07 -2.40
N ALA A 107 2.62 -7.22 -3.72
CA ALA A 107 3.72 -7.26 -4.68
C ALA A 107 4.55 -5.96 -4.66
N LEU A 108 3.90 -4.80 -4.49
CA LEU A 108 4.58 -3.53 -4.34
C LEU A 108 5.43 -3.48 -3.05
N ILE A 109 4.91 -3.97 -1.92
CA ILE A 109 5.65 -4.08 -0.66
C ILE A 109 6.91 -4.94 -0.85
N LEU A 110 6.78 -6.12 -1.45
CA LEU A 110 7.92 -7.01 -1.73
C LEU A 110 8.96 -6.35 -2.66
N SER A 111 8.50 -5.63 -3.68
CA SER A 111 9.38 -4.88 -4.58
C SER A 111 10.19 -3.81 -3.84
N LEU A 112 9.58 -3.13 -2.88
CA LEU A 112 10.28 -2.17 -2.03
C LEU A 112 11.32 -2.87 -1.15
N GLU A 113 10.97 -3.97 -0.49
CA GLU A 113 11.88 -4.75 0.36
C GLU A 113 13.10 -5.27 -0.42
N ASN A 114 12.89 -5.87 -1.59
CA ASN A 114 13.97 -6.35 -2.44
C ASN A 114 14.92 -5.23 -2.87
N ARG A 115 14.38 -4.04 -3.16
CA ARG A 115 15.18 -2.88 -3.55
C ARG A 115 16.08 -2.39 -2.41
N TYR A 116 15.61 -2.48 -1.16
CA TYR A 116 16.42 -2.16 0.02
C TYR A 116 17.52 -3.18 0.25
N ALA A 117 17.19 -4.46 0.22
CA ALA A 117 18.17 -5.53 0.40
C ALA A 117 19.30 -5.49 -0.67
N LEU A 118 18.96 -5.12 -1.91
CA LEU A 118 19.97 -4.92 -2.96
C LEU A 118 20.87 -3.72 -2.68
N LYS A 119 20.32 -2.60 -2.19
CA LYS A 119 21.11 -1.42 -1.82
C LYS A 119 22.08 -1.72 -0.67
N GLU A 120 21.63 -2.42 0.37
CA GLU A 120 22.49 -2.83 1.48
C GLU A 120 23.64 -3.73 1.00
N LYS A 121 23.35 -4.76 0.20
CA LYS A 121 24.37 -5.64 -0.36
C LYS A 121 25.39 -4.90 -1.22
N LEU A 122 24.94 -3.96 -2.04
CA LEU A 122 25.83 -3.13 -2.86
C LEU A 122 26.71 -2.24 -1.98
N PHE A 123 26.16 -1.65 -0.95
CA PHE A 123 26.88 -0.83 0.03
C PHE A 123 27.97 -1.64 0.74
N ASP A 124 27.64 -2.81 1.25
CA ASP A 124 28.59 -3.72 1.91
C ASP A 124 29.72 -4.16 0.95
N SER A 125 29.37 -4.39 -0.31
CA SER A 125 30.37 -4.73 -1.33
C SER A 125 31.35 -3.57 -1.60
N ILE A 126 30.83 -2.33 -1.67
CA ILE A 126 31.64 -1.13 -1.87
C ILE A 126 32.59 -0.92 -0.67
N LEU A 127 32.08 -1.06 0.57
CA LEU A 127 32.90 -0.93 1.77
C LEU A 127 34.05 -1.94 1.79
N LYS A 128 33.76 -3.22 1.52
CA LYS A 128 34.77 -4.28 1.45
C LYS A 128 35.84 -4.01 0.37
N THR A 129 35.45 -3.44 -0.75
CA THR A 129 36.39 -3.08 -1.82
C THR A 129 37.27 -1.89 -1.42
N GLN A 130 36.72 -0.91 -0.68
CA GLN A 130 37.49 0.22 -0.14
C GLN A 130 38.54 -0.24 0.87
N ASP A 131 38.19 -1.15 1.78
CA ASP A 131 39.13 -1.70 2.78
C ASP A 131 40.28 -2.44 2.09
N HIS A 132 40.01 -3.18 1.03
CA HIS A 132 41.03 -3.88 0.23
C HIS A 132 41.96 -2.95 -0.55
N LEU A 133 41.46 -1.81 -1.02
CA LEU A 133 42.24 -0.87 -1.85
C LEU A 133 42.92 0.22 -1.04
N ASN A 134 42.73 0.28 0.26
CA ASN A 134 43.28 1.32 1.17
C ASN A 134 42.98 2.76 0.66
N LEU A 135 41.87 2.92 -0.08
CA LEU A 135 41.44 4.19 -0.66
C LEU A 135 40.66 4.98 0.38
N ASN A 136 41.32 6.01 0.94
CA ASN A 136 40.71 6.96 1.88
C ASN A 136 39.78 7.92 1.12
N LEU A 137 38.76 7.39 0.46
CA LEU A 137 37.72 8.20 -0.20
C LEU A 137 36.72 8.64 0.86
N ASN A 138 36.57 9.95 1.01
CA ASN A 138 35.65 10.57 1.99
C ASN A 138 34.18 10.42 1.51
N LEU A 139 33.74 9.15 1.33
CA LEU A 139 32.35 8.79 0.95
C LEU A 139 31.39 8.89 2.12
N ASN A 140 31.88 9.21 3.32
CA ASN A 140 31.06 9.25 4.55
C ASN A 140 29.93 10.29 4.50
N ALA A 141 30.07 11.39 3.76
CA ALA A 141 29.05 12.44 3.74
C ALA A 141 27.85 12.09 2.85
N GLU A 142 28.07 11.53 1.66
CA GLU A 142 26.95 11.15 0.75
C GLU A 142 26.27 9.84 1.16
N LEU A 143 27.03 8.91 1.74
CA LEU A 143 26.52 7.63 2.20
C LEU A 143 25.74 7.74 3.52
N TRP A 144 26.11 8.72 4.37
CA TRP A 144 25.37 9.02 5.60
C TRP A 144 23.94 9.53 5.30
N VAL A 145 23.76 10.27 4.21
CA VAL A 145 22.44 10.72 3.73
C VAL A 145 21.53 9.53 3.33
N CYS A 146 22.14 8.43 2.84
CA CYS A 146 21.38 7.22 2.54
C CYS A 146 21.01 6.42 3.79
N ARG A 147 21.82 6.46 4.86
CA ARG A 147 21.59 5.74 6.11
C ARG A 147 20.66 6.49 7.07
N GLY A 148 20.79 7.81 7.15
CA GLY A 148 19.96 8.68 8.01
C GLY A 148 18.49 8.78 7.58
N LYS A 149 18.14 8.37 6.35
CA LYS A 149 16.74 8.26 5.88
C LYS A 149 16.10 6.89 6.12
N LEU A 150 16.83 5.99 6.80
CA LEU A 150 16.39 4.61 7.08
C LEU A 150 16.14 4.35 8.58
N GLY A 151 16.45 5.30 9.47
CA GLY A 151 16.50 5.04 10.91
C GLY A 151 15.89 6.10 11.83
N GLU A 152 15.01 7.00 11.31
CA GLU A 152 14.17 7.85 12.18
C GLU A 152 12.72 7.82 11.73
#